data_11c7afa621e57da8d47ca952288bb182
#
_entry.id   11c7afa621e57da8d47ca952288bb182
#
_cell.length_a   1.000
_cell.length_b   1.000
_cell.length_c   1.000
_cell.angle_alpha   90.00
_cell.angle_beta   90.00
_cell.angle_gamma   90.00
#
_symmetry.space_group_name_H-M   'P 1'
#
loop_
_entity.id
_entity.type
_entity.pdbx_description
1 polymer ?
#
loop_
_entity_poly.entity_id
_entity_poly.type
_entity_poly.pdbx_seq_one_letter_code
_entity_poly.pdbx_strand_id
1 'polypeptide(L)'
;MIKILYQNIKPEGWLRRQLEIQAAGLSGNLDKMWPDVRDSAWLGGDREGWERVPYWLDGFIPLAHLLDDADLLARANRYVHAIVDRQQADGWICPCAPDQRATYDLWAVLLIGKVLALHCEFVDDQQVEDALYRTMKNLHDLMAAGEVRLFDWGKFRWFEGLVALMHLYQRQPEDWMLALGRMLREQGADYAALTPLWQRPMNQWRQETHIVNLCMMLKYEALCCAFFGDEPTGVCEALWRELEEHHGTAVGTFTGDECLSGTSNTQGTELCAVVELMYTCEWCYAVTGDSIWAERLEKVAFNAMPATFTDDMWGHQYDQMVNQVACVEFPGRSHFRTNNGESHLFGLEPNYGCCTANMHQGWPKLALHAIQQTDDGLCVAHLLPVRAQTQVDGRDVAIRVETEYPFRMCAKITVDCFEGEAFTLKLRVPAWAKDVRLNGQKARVQQGSITLRKAWQGSESILLEMSAAPHFVRRPTGLKTVEFGTLVFSLPIETEYRMREYTRHGVERKFPYCDYELIPTSAWNYGFADASLIVEEHPVDAVPFSSKRPAVTVRAHLAPVEWPWEDGFDTVPAVKPASNVPCGDVRDMTLIPYGCAKLRMTEMLQLKEIKE
;
A
#
# COMPACT_ATOMS: atom_id res chain seq x y z
N MET A 1 21.27 -3.24 10.97
CA MET A 1 19.87 -3.47 10.53
C MET A 1 19.00 -2.31 11.01
N ILE A 2 18.13 -1.78 10.15
CA ILE A 2 17.21 -0.69 10.54
C ILE A 2 16.14 -1.23 11.48
N LYS A 3 15.85 -0.49 12.58
CA LYS A 3 14.81 -0.84 13.54
C LYS A 3 13.61 0.09 13.38
N ILE A 4 12.41 -0.48 13.29
CA ILE A 4 11.13 0.24 13.27
C ILE A 4 10.74 0.64 14.70
N LEU A 5 10.20 1.85 14.85
CA LEU A 5 9.84 2.43 16.16
C LEU A 5 8.36 2.16 16.50
N TYR A 6 7.94 0.90 16.58
CA TYR A 6 6.54 0.50 16.70
C TYR A 6 5.77 1.22 17.81
N GLN A 7 6.27 1.20 19.04
CA GLN A 7 5.55 1.73 20.21
C GLN A 7 5.64 3.25 20.33
N ASN A 8 6.64 3.86 19.74
CA ASN A 8 7.10 5.20 20.09
C ASN A 8 6.88 6.22 18.97
N ILE A 9 6.23 5.85 17.88
CA ILE A 9 5.89 6.74 16.78
C ILE A 9 4.40 7.08 16.81
N LYS A 10 4.07 8.36 16.62
CA LYS A 10 2.68 8.84 16.59
C LYS A 10 2.47 9.75 15.39
N PRO A 11 1.41 9.54 14.61
CA PRO A 11 1.03 10.42 13.50
C PRO A 11 0.53 11.76 14.01
N GLU A 12 0.79 12.79 13.22
CA GLU A 12 0.32 14.15 13.43
C GLU A 12 -0.33 14.73 12.15
N GLY A 13 -0.81 15.93 12.18
CA GLY A 13 -1.29 16.67 11.02
C GLY A 13 -2.28 15.88 10.15
N TRP A 14 -2.07 15.95 8.83
CA TRP A 14 -2.96 15.28 7.87
C TRP A 14 -2.91 13.75 7.97
N LEU A 15 -1.77 13.15 8.33
CA LEU A 15 -1.65 11.70 8.45
C LEU A 15 -2.47 11.15 9.62
N ARG A 16 -2.44 11.83 10.78
CA ARG A 16 -3.31 11.49 11.90
C ARG A 16 -4.79 11.58 11.48
N ARG A 17 -5.16 12.65 10.78
CA ARG A 17 -6.52 12.82 10.29
C ARG A 17 -6.94 11.70 9.31
N GLN A 18 -6.05 11.28 8.42
CA GLN A 18 -6.30 10.15 7.50
C GLN A 18 -6.54 8.83 8.26
N LEU A 19 -5.75 8.56 9.30
CA LEU A 19 -5.95 7.37 10.15
C LEU A 19 -7.23 7.45 10.98
N GLU A 20 -7.64 8.63 11.45
CA GLU A 20 -8.92 8.84 12.13
C GLU A 20 -10.11 8.56 11.19
N ILE A 21 -10.04 8.99 9.93
CA ILE A 21 -11.03 8.66 8.90
C ILE A 21 -11.07 7.15 8.67
N GLN A 22 -9.93 6.50 8.54
CA GLN A 22 -9.84 5.05 8.39
C GLN A 22 -10.45 4.31 9.58
N ALA A 23 -10.19 4.76 10.82
CA ALA A 23 -10.76 4.18 12.03
C ALA A 23 -12.28 4.40 12.15
N ALA A 24 -12.78 5.55 11.67
CA ALA A 24 -14.21 5.83 11.63
C ALA A 24 -14.95 5.06 10.53
N GLY A 25 -14.24 4.66 9.47
CA GLY A 25 -14.75 3.88 8.33
C GLY A 25 -14.70 2.36 8.56
N LEU A 26 -14.48 1.62 7.47
CA LEU A 26 -14.50 0.14 7.49
C LEU A 26 -13.48 -0.45 8.46
N SER A 27 -12.25 0.09 8.54
CA SER A 27 -11.19 -0.50 9.35
C SER A 27 -11.57 -0.65 10.81
N GLY A 28 -12.14 0.40 11.41
CA GLY A 28 -12.54 0.39 12.81
C GLY A 28 -13.91 -0.23 13.08
N ASN A 29 -14.63 -0.70 12.05
CA ASN A 29 -15.99 -1.21 12.21
C ASN A 29 -16.23 -2.58 11.55
N LEU A 30 -15.23 -3.17 10.91
CA LEU A 30 -15.40 -4.41 10.14
C LEU A 30 -15.88 -5.57 11.02
N ASP A 31 -15.37 -5.68 12.24
CA ASP A 31 -15.77 -6.68 13.24
C ASP A 31 -17.23 -6.53 13.73
N LYS A 32 -17.88 -5.40 13.44
CA LYS A 32 -19.28 -5.16 13.82
C LYS A 32 -20.26 -5.56 12.72
N MET A 33 -19.83 -5.49 11.45
CA MET A 33 -20.74 -5.61 10.32
C MET A 33 -20.43 -6.78 9.37
N TRP A 34 -19.16 -7.18 9.23
CA TRP A 34 -18.78 -8.20 8.28
C TRP A 34 -18.67 -9.57 8.95
N PRO A 35 -19.56 -10.55 8.58
CA PRO A 35 -19.62 -11.86 9.24
C PRO A 35 -18.31 -12.63 9.19
N ASP A 36 -17.51 -12.51 8.12
CA ASP A 36 -16.26 -13.24 7.97
C ASP A 36 -15.18 -12.81 8.98
N VAL A 37 -15.33 -11.63 9.59
CA VAL A 37 -14.51 -11.19 10.74
C VAL A 37 -15.25 -11.39 12.06
N ARG A 38 -16.53 -10.98 12.14
CA ARG A 38 -17.31 -11.01 13.38
C ARG A 38 -17.55 -12.43 13.89
N ASP A 39 -17.93 -13.34 12.97
CA ASP A 39 -18.36 -14.71 13.26
C ASP A 39 -17.32 -15.75 12.77
N SER A 40 -16.06 -15.36 12.64
CA SER A 40 -14.97 -16.16 12.08
C SER A 40 -14.68 -17.42 12.88
N ALA A 41 -14.28 -18.49 12.20
CA ALA A 41 -13.81 -19.71 12.81
C ALA A 41 -12.54 -19.51 13.69
N TRP A 42 -11.74 -18.48 13.42
CA TRP A 42 -10.64 -18.07 14.30
C TRP A 42 -11.10 -17.74 15.73
N LEU A 43 -12.35 -17.31 15.88
CA LEU A 43 -12.98 -16.98 17.15
C LEU A 43 -13.91 -18.10 17.66
N GLY A 44 -13.96 -19.24 16.95
CA GLY A 44 -14.87 -20.35 17.24
C GLY A 44 -16.26 -20.17 16.60
N GLY A 45 -16.42 -19.27 15.66
CA GLY A 45 -17.61 -19.13 14.82
C GLY A 45 -17.66 -20.15 13.67
N ASP A 46 -18.54 -19.93 12.72
CA ASP A 46 -18.80 -20.82 11.57
C ASP A 46 -18.52 -20.19 10.20
N ARG A 47 -17.91 -18.97 10.21
CA ARG A 47 -17.52 -18.26 9.00
C ARG A 47 -16.07 -18.53 8.64
N GLU A 48 -15.56 -17.77 7.69
CA GLU A 48 -14.21 -17.91 7.16
C GLU A 48 -13.16 -18.12 8.26
N GLY A 49 -12.29 -19.10 8.08
CA GLY A 49 -11.26 -19.50 9.05
C GLY A 49 -9.87 -19.59 8.42
N TRP A 50 -9.55 -18.78 7.42
CA TRP A 50 -8.28 -18.84 6.71
C TRP A 50 -7.53 -17.50 6.76
N GLU A 51 -7.88 -16.48 5.95
CA GLU A 51 -7.07 -15.25 5.88
C GLU A 51 -7.78 -13.96 6.35
N ARG A 52 -9.12 -13.93 6.48
CA ARG A 52 -9.86 -12.67 6.68
C ARG A 52 -9.52 -11.97 7.99
N VAL A 53 -9.62 -12.69 9.11
CA VAL A 53 -9.27 -12.13 10.43
C VAL A 53 -7.79 -11.79 10.54
N PRO A 54 -6.84 -12.66 10.14
CA PRO A 54 -5.43 -12.31 10.15
C PRO A 54 -5.08 -11.07 9.33
N TYR A 55 -5.62 -10.93 8.12
CA TYR A 55 -5.42 -9.74 7.30
C TYR A 55 -5.97 -8.47 7.94
N TRP A 56 -7.19 -8.53 8.49
CA TRP A 56 -7.75 -7.38 9.18
C TRP A 56 -6.90 -6.96 10.36
N LEU A 57 -6.46 -7.90 11.20
CA LEU A 57 -5.60 -7.63 12.36
C LEU A 57 -4.24 -7.05 11.97
N ASP A 58 -3.64 -7.46 10.84
CA ASP A 58 -2.37 -6.96 10.33
C ASP A 58 -2.36 -5.43 10.08
N GLY A 59 -3.54 -4.86 9.83
CA GLY A 59 -3.73 -3.39 9.72
C GLY A 59 -4.42 -2.76 10.92
N PHE A 60 -5.32 -3.49 11.60
CA PHE A 60 -6.10 -2.97 12.71
C PHE A 60 -5.27 -2.78 13.99
N ILE A 61 -4.35 -3.69 14.29
CA ILE A 61 -3.43 -3.57 15.44
C ILE A 61 -2.61 -2.27 15.34
N PRO A 62 -1.84 -2.01 14.27
CA PRO A 62 -1.08 -0.78 14.18
C PRO A 62 -1.97 0.48 14.15
N LEU A 63 -3.15 0.43 13.52
CA LEU A 63 -4.10 1.54 13.53
C LEU A 63 -4.51 1.92 14.97
N ALA A 64 -4.87 0.93 15.78
CA ALA A 64 -5.26 1.11 17.18
C ALA A 64 -4.14 1.76 18.02
N HIS A 65 -2.91 1.27 17.86
CA HIS A 65 -1.75 1.78 18.60
C HIS A 65 -1.30 3.17 18.14
N LEU A 66 -1.37 3.47 16.85
CA LEU A 66 -1.01 4.78 16.32
C LEU A 66 -1.97 5.88 16.80
N LEU A 67 -3.26 5.55 16.94
CA LEU A 67 -4.27 6.49 17.41
C LEU A 67 -4.39 6.57 18.94
N ASP A 68 -3.82 5.62 19.68
CA ASP A 68 -4.03 5.43 21.13
C ASP A 68 -5.52 5.31 21.49
N ASP A 69 -6.31 4.68 20.64
CA ASP A 69 -7.75 4.54 20.85
C ASP A 69 -8.06 3.34 21.73
N ALA A 70 -8.60 3.59 22.91
CA ALA A 70 -8.85 2.56 23.93
C ALA A 70 -9.85 1.48 23.47
N ASP A 71 -10.87 1.82 22.67
CA ASP A 71 -11.83 0.84 22.14
C ASP A 71 -11.18 -0.04 21.07
N LEU A 72 -10.43 0.56 20.14
CA LEU A 72 -9.71 -0.18 19.11
C LEU A 72 -8.67 -1.13 19.73
N LEU A 73 -7.90 -0.65 20.71
CA LEU A 73 -6.91 -1.45 21.44
C LEU A 73 -7.56 -2.62 22.18
N ALA A 74 -8.66 -2.38 22.88
CA ALA A 74 -9.39 -3.44 23.60
C ALA A 74 -9.94 -4.51 22.64
N ARG A 75 -10.41 -4.10 21.45
CA ARG A 75 -10.89 -5.03 20.42
C ARG A 75 -9.76 -5.81 19.76
N ALA A 76 -8.65 -5.18 19.42
CA ALA A 76 -7.48 -5.85 18.87
C ALA A 76 -6.98 -6.93 19.85
N ASN A 77 -6.78 -6.58 21.12
CA ASN A 77 -6.36 -7.53 22.17
C ASN A 77 -7.36 -8.68 22.32
N ARG A 78 -8.66 -8.40 22.33
CA ARG A 78 -9.70 -9.44 22.42
C ARG A 78 -9.60 -10.46 21.27
N TYR A 79 -9.37 -10.00 20.04
CA TYR A 79 -9.23 -10.87 18.88
C TYR A 79 -7.95 -11.71 18.95
N VAL A 80 -6.82 -11.09 19.28
CA VAL A 80 -5.53 -11.79 19.42
C VAL A 80 -5.63 -12.88 20.51
N HIS A 81 -6.11 -12.54 21.70
CA HIS A 81 -6.25 -13.53 22.79
C HIS A 81 -7.29 -14.62 22.45
N ALA A 82 -8.41 -14.29 21.82
CA ALA A 82 -9.39 -15.29 21.40
C ALA A 82 -8.81 -16.32 20.40
N ILE A 83 -7.87 -15.92 19.54
CA ILE A 83 -7.14 -16.81 18.65
C ILE A 83 -6.13 -17.66 19.44
N VAL A 84 -5.33 -17.03 20.28
CA VAL A 84 -4.29 -17.70 21.08
C VAL A 84 -4.90 -18.72 22.06
N ASP A 85 -6.02 -18.40 22.71
CA ASP A 85 -6.72 -19.31 23.62
C ASP A 85 -7.27 -20.57 22.93
N ARG A 86 -7.39 -20.56 21.59
CA ARG A 86 -7.83 -21.70 20.77
C ARG A 86 -6.68 -22.51 20.19
N GLN A 87 -5.44 -22.11 20.44
CA GLN A 87 -4.28 -22.88 19.99
C GLN A 87 -4.35 -24.31 20.54
N GLN A 88 -4.17 -25.29 19.67
CA GLN A 88 -4.20 -26.70 20.02
C GLN A 88 -2.99 -27.08 20.89
N ALA A 89 -3.09 -28.17 21.63
CA ALA A 89 -2.10 -28.57 22.63
C ALA A 89 -0.69 -28.77 22.05
N ASP A 90 -0.59 -29.19 20.79
CA ASP A 90 0.66 -29.39 20.07
C ASP A 90 1.24 -28.09 19.43
N GLY A 91 0.52 -26.96 19.56
CA GLY A 91 0.94 -25.67 19.03
C GLY A 91 0.26 -25.25 17.71
N TRP A 92 -0.54 -26.11 17.06
CA TRP A 92 -1.28 -25.71 15.88
C TRP A 92 -2.32 -24.64 16.20
N ILE A 93 -2.37 -23.55 15.42
CA ILE A 93 -3.20 -22.38 15.75
C ILE A 93 -4.39 -22.18 14.79
N CYS A 94 -4.29 -22.69 13.55
CA CYS A 94 -5.35 -22.48 12.56
C CYS A 94 -6.60 -23.29 12.88
N PRO A 95 -7.80 -22.78 12.52
CA PRO A 95 -9.08 -23.42 12.88
C PRO A 95 -9.43 -24.58 11.94
N CYS A 96 -8.63 -25.65 11.98
CA CYS A 96 -8.91 -26.91 11.32
C CYS A 96 -8.57 -28.11 12.21
N ALA A 97 -9.22 -29.24 11.98
CA ALA A 97 -8.97 -30.47 12.72
C ALA A 97 -7.61 -31.09 12.33
N PRO A 98 -6.97 -31.89 13.20
CA PRO A 98 -5.65 -32.47 12.92
C PRO A 98 -5.58 -33.30 11.63
N ASP A 99 -6.64 -34.01 11.27
CA ASP A 99 -6.73 -34.81 10.04
C ASP A 99 -6.91 -33.98 8.76
N GLN A 100 -7.18 -32.68 8.87
CA GLN A 100 -7.34 -31.75 7.77
C GLN A 100 -6.06 -30.96 7.45
N ARG A 101 -5.05 -30.97 8.36
CA ARG A 101 -3.84 -30.13 8.26
C ARG A 101 -3.05 -30.36 6.97
N ALA A 102 -2.97 -31.60 6.47
CA ALA A 102 -2.24 -31.94 5.25
C ALA A 102 -2.84 -31.30 3.98
N THR A 103 -4.11 -30.91 4.01
CA THR A 103 -4.83 -30.24 2.91
C THR A 103 -5.19 -28.79 3.21
N TYR A 104 -4.79 -28.29 4.39
CA TYR A 104 -5.00 -26.89 4.78
C TYR A 104 -3.86 -26.04 4.22
N ASP A 105 -4.18 -24.98 3.47
CA ASP A 105 -3.17 -24.09 2.90
C ASP A 105 -2.45 -23.30 4.01
N LEU A 106 -1.15 -23.52 4.12
CA LEU A 106 -0.30 -22.96 5.16
C LEU A 106 -0.14 -21.43 5.10
N TRP A 107 -0.67 -20.77 4.06
CA TRP A 107 -0.70 -19.31 4.01
C TRP A 107 -1.27 -18.70 5.29
N ALA A 108 -2.34 -19.26 5.82
CA ALA A 108 -2.96 -18.78 7.05
C ALA A 108 -2.02 -18.88 8.28
N VAL A 109 -1.20 -19.94 8.36
CA VAL A 109 -0.19 -20.09 9.44
C VAL A 109 0.88 -19.01 9.34
N LEU A 110 1.37 -18.74 8.11
CA LEU A 110 2.39 -17.71 7.86
C LEU A 110 1.86 -16.32 8.18
N LEU A 111 0.62 -16.04 7.78
CA LEU A 111 -0.03 -14.76 7.99
C LEU A 111 -0.34 -14.50 9.47
N ILE A 112 -0.92 -15.46 10.18
CA ILE A 112 -1.19 -15.28 11.62
C ILE A 112 0.12 -15.19 12.43
N GLY A 113 1.17 -15.92 12.05
CA GLY A 113 2.49 -15.78 12.64
C GLY A 113 3.04 -14.36 12.53
N LYS A 114 2.91 -13.75 11.35
CA LYS A 114 3.26 -12.32 11.13
C LYS A 114 2.44 -11.39 12.03
N VAL A 115 1.14 -11.63 12.17
CA VAL A 115 0.23 -10.81 13.00
C VAL A 115 0.58 -10.90 14.48
N LEU A 116 0.85 -12.10 15.00
CA LEU A 116 1.25 -12.29 16.39
C LEU A 116 2.61 -11.63 16.67
N ALA A 117 3.58 -11.76 15.76
CA ALA A 117 4.84 -11.04 15.84
C ALA A 117 4.63 -9.51 15.88
N LEU A 118 3.77 -8.98 15.00
CA LEU A 118 3.43 -7.56 14.99
C LEU A 118 2.78 -7.11 16.31
N HIS A 119 1.89 -7.91 16.89
CA HIS A 119 1.30 -7.61 18.21
C HIS A 119 2.40 -7.50 19.28
N CYS A 120 3.34 -8.45 19.34
CA CYS A 120 4.44 -8.46 20.30
C CYS A 120 5.44 -7.30 20.09
N GLU A 121 5.48 -6.66 18.94
CA GLU A 121 6.25 -5.43 18.74
C GLU A 121 5.60 -4.21 19.43
N PHE A 122 4.28 -4.24 19.66
CA PHE A 122 3.55 -3.17 20.34
C PHE A 122 3.33 -3.43 21.83
N VAL A 123 3.19 -4.69 22.22
CA VAL A 123 2.80 -5.08 23.59
C VAL A 123 3.75 -6.16 24.10
N ASP A 124 4.25 -6.00 25.31
CA ASP A 124 4.98 -7.07 26.01
C ASP A 124 3.97 -8.09 26.54
N ASP A 125 3.64 -9.08 25.69
CA ASP A 125 2.59 -10.08 25.92
C ASP A 125 3.18 -11.50 25.82
N GLN A 126 3.62 -12.02 26.97
CA GLN A 126 4.27 -13.33 27.05
C GLN A 126 3.37 -14.46 26.57
N GLN A 127 2.05 -14.39 26.76
CA GLN A 127 1.12 -15.43 26.30
C GLN A 127 1.10 -15.49 24.76
N VAL A 128 1.10 -14.35 24.10
CA VAL A 128 1.12 -14.27 22.64
C VAL A 128 2.49 -14.67 22.08
N GLU A 129 3.57 -14.26 22.74
CA GLU A 129 4.95 -14.66 22.39
C GLU A 129 5.12 -16.20 22.47
N ASP A 130 4.67 -16.82 23.56
CA ASP A 130 4.71 -18.28 23.75
C ASP A 130 3.84 -19.01 22.70
N ALA A 131 2.68 -18.45 22.35
CA ALA A 131 1.82 -19.02 21.33
C ALA A 131 2.45 -18.91 19.93
N LEU A 132 3.07 -17.79 19.60
CA LEU A 132 3.83 -17.61 18.37
C LEU A 132 4.98 -18.62 18.26
N TYR A 133 5.77 -18.74 19.31
CA TYR A 133 6.86 -19.73 19.38
C TYR A 133 6.35 -21.15 19.13
N ARG A 134 5.30 -21.58 19.84
CA ARG A 134 4.70 -22.92 19.68
C ARG A 134 4.13 -23.12 18.27
N THR A 135 3.51 -22.09 17.67
CA THR A 135 2.98 -22.16 16.31
C THR A 135 4.09 -22.44 15.30
N MET A 136 5.17 -21.65 15.35
CA MET A 136 6.27 -21.78 14.38
C MET A 136 7.07 -23.07 14.63
N LYS A 137 7.22 -23.50 15.90
CA LYS A 137 7.87 -24.76 16.24
C LYS A 137 7.06 -25.97 15.76
N ASN A 138 5.75 -25.94 15.95
CA ASN A 138 4.84 -26.97 15.44
C ASN A 138 4.88 -27.06 13.91
N LEU A 139 4.88 -25.91 13.22
CA LEU A 139 5.03 -25.86 11.76
C LEU A 139 6.35 -26.51 11.32
N HIS A 140 7.46 -26.20 12.00
CA HIS A 140 8.76 -26.85 11.75
C HIS A 140 8.67 -28.36 11.88
N ASP A 141 8.12 -28.87 12.98
CA ASP A 141 8.07 -30.29 13.29
C ASP A 141 7.20 -31.05 12.28
N LEU A 142 6.05 -30.52 11.92
CA LEU A 142 5.15 -31.11 10.94
C LEU A 142 5.75 -31.09 9.52
N MET A 143 6.44 -30.03 9.12
CA MET A 143 7.13 -29.96 7.84
C MET A 143 8.33 -30.91 7.79
N ALA A 144 9.13 -31.00 8.85
CA ALA A 144 10.26 -31.92 8.97
C ALA A 144 9.82 -33.40 8.95
N ALA A 145 8.66 -33.70 9.52
CA ALA A 145 8.05 -35.03 9.46
C ALA A 145 7.39 -35.33 8.09
N GLY A 146 7.23 -34.33 7.21
CA GLY A 146 6.54 -34.46 5.92
C GLY A 146 5.02 -34.58 6.05
N GLU A 147 4.45 -34.23 7.19
CA GLU A 147 3.00 -34.28 7.45
C GLU A 147 2.26 -33.11 6.78
N VAL A 148 2.93 -31.95 6.64
CA VAL A 148 2.42 -30.77 5.93
C VAL A 148 3.48 -30.25 4.96
N ARG A 149 3.03 -29.56 3.92
CA ARG A 149 3.91 -28.93 2.90
C ARG A 149 3.26 -27.67 2.34
N LEU A 150 4.09 -26.81 1.72
CA LEU A 150 3.59 -25.66 0.99
C LEU A 150 2.95 -26.09 -0.35
N PHE A 151 1.77 -25.56 -0.61
CA PHE A 151 1.08 -25.63 -1.90
C PHE A 151 0.27 -24.34 -2.08
N ASP A 152 -0.36 -24.16 -3.23
CA ASP A 152 -1.20 -23.00 -3.57
C ASP A 152 -0.64 -21.66 -3.03
N TRP A 153 -1.39 -20.96 -2.20
CA TRP A 153 -1.04 -19.63 -1.70
C TRP A 153 0.20 -19.65 -0.80
N GLY A 154 0.32 -20.60 0.10
CA GLY A 154 1.48 -20.73 0.98
C GLY A 154 2.78 -20.92 0.20
N LYS A 155 2.75 -21.64 -0.93
CA LYS A 155 3.90 -21.81 -1.83
C LYS A 155 4.33 -20.48 -2.46
N PHE A 156 3.39 -19.61 -2.86
CA PHE A 156 3.68 -18.32 -3.47
C PHE A 156 3.94 -17.21 -2.45
N ARG A 157 3.67 -17.43 -1.17
CA ARG A 157 3.83 -16.42 -0.10
C ARG A 157 4.75 -16.90 1.03
N TRP A 158 5.58 -17.91 0.76
CA TRP A 158 6.44 -18.59 1.73
C TRP A 158 7.30 -17.67 2.58
N PHE A 159 7.81 -16.58 1.99
CA PHE A 159 8.71 -15.62 2.62
C PHE A 159 8.03 -14.80 3.73
N GLU A 160 6.70 -14.72 3.76
CA GLU A 160 5.97 -14.06 4.86
C GLU A 160 6.23 -14.72 6.21
N GLY A 161 6.48 -16.03 6.22
CA GLY A 161 6.87 -16.76 7.43
C GLY A 161 8.21 -16.30 8.02
N LEU A 162 9.09 -15.70 7.21
CA LEU A 162 10.37 -15.18 7.70
C LEU A 162 10.17 -13.99 8.64
N VAL A 163 9.07 -13.23 8.54
CA VAL A 163 8.77 -12.10 9.43
C VAL A 163 8.58 -12.59 10.87
N ALA A 164 7.78 -13.63 11.06
CA ALA A 164 7.58 -14.26 12.37
C ALA A 164 8.88 -14.89 12.91
N LEU A 165 9.63 -15.57 12.02
CA LEU A 165 10.90 -16.19 12.40
C LEU A 165 11.97 -15.16 12.80
N MET A 166 12.05 -14.02 12.12
CA MET A 166 12.97 -12.93 12.49
C MET A 166 12.66 -12.38 13.88
N HIS A 167 11.38 -12.16 14.18
CA HIS A 167 10.94 -11.69 15.49
C HIS A 167 11.38 -12.65 16.61
N LEU A 168 11.14 -13.96 16.45
CA LEU A 168 11.55 -14.97 17.42
C LEU A 168 13.07 -15.11 17.52
N TYR A 169 13.77 -15.16 16.37
CA TYR A 169 15.21 -15.37 16.32
C TYR A 169 16.00 -14.21 16.94
N GLN A 170 15.53 -12.98 16.83
CA GLN A 170 16.14 -11.83 17.48
C GLN A 170 16.05 -11.88 19.00
N ARG A 171 15.03 -12.54 19.56
CA ARG A 171 14.82 -12.67 21.00
C ARG A 171 15.55 -13.87 21.58
N GLN A 172 15.39 -15.02 20.94
CA GLN A 172 16.00 -16.27 21.37
C GLN A 172 16.37 -17.11 20.14
N PRO A 173 17.60 -16.98 19.60
CA PRO A 173 18.02 -17.72 18.41
C PRO A 173 18.11 -19.22 18.68
N GLU A 174 17.47 -20.02 17.82
CA GLU A 174 17.52 -21.49 17.81
C GLU A 174 17.66 -22.03 16.39
N ASP A 175 18.42 -23.12 16.21
CA ASP A 175 18.74 -23.70 14.90
C ASP A 175 17.51 -24.15 14.09
N TRP A 176 16.45 -24.58 14.77
CA TRP A 176 15.22 -25.01 14.10
C TRP A 176 14.52 -23.86 13.36
N MET A 177 14.68 -22.60 13.81
CA MET A 177 14.12 -21.43 13.13
C MET A 177 14.75 -21.22 11.77
N LEU A 178 16.09 -21.35 11.69
CA LEU A 178 16.81 -21.31 10.42
C LEU A 178 16.45 -22.51 9.54
N ALA A 179 16.26 -23.70 10.15
CA ALA A 179 15.84 -24.90 9.42
C ALA A 179 14.44 -24.72 8.81
N LEU A 180 13.46 -24.19 9.59
CA LEU A 180 12.13 -23.88 9.07
C LEU A 180 12.19 -22.88 7.91
N GLY A 181 12.93 -21.79 8.07
CA GLY A 181 13.10 -20.80 7.00
C GLY A 181 13.64 -21.40 5.71
N ARG A 182 14.63 -22.33 5.81
CA ARG A 182 15.15 -23.07 4.64
C ARG A 182 14.10 -23.97 4.02
N MET A 183 13.33 -24.71 4.81
CA MET A 183 12.25 -25.57 4.30
C MET A 183 11.16 -24.75 3.57
N LEU A 184 10.80 -23.59 4.10
CA LEU A 184 9.87 -22.68 3.43
C LEU A 184 10.43 -22.22 2.09
N ARG A 185 11.71 -21.82 2.03
CA ARG A 185 12.39 -21.36 0.81
C ARG A 185 12.49 -22.49 -0.22
N GLU A 186 12.85 -23.70 0.18
CA GLU A 186 13.01 -24.86 -0.71
C GLU A 186 11.68 -25.30 -1.33
N GLN A 187 10.56 -25.17 -0.58
CA GLN A 187 9.23 -25.52 -1.08
C GLN A 187 8.53 -24.35 -1.78
N GLY A 188 9.05 -23.13 -1.65
CA GLY A 188 8.50 -21.92 -2.22
C GLY A 188 8.57 -21.86 -3.75
N ALA A 189 7.87 -20.90 -4.34
CA ALA A 189 7.89 -20.67 -5.78
C ALA A 189 9.24 -20.04 -6.21
N ASP A 190 9.80 -20.53 -7.33
CA ASP A 190 10.94 -19.90 -8.01
C ASP A 190 10.42 -18.83 -8.97
N TYR A 191 10.38 -17.58 -8.51
CA TYR A 191 9.86 -16.47 -9.29
C TYR A 191 10.72 -16.12 -10.50
N ALA A 192 12.04 -16.31 -10.44
CA ALA A 192 12.92 -16.04 -11.57
C ALA A 192 12.60 -16.94 -12.77
N ALA A 193 12.21 -18.19 -12.51
CA ALA A 193 11.78 -19.12 -13.53
C ALA A 193 10.40 -18.79 -14.14
N LEU A 194 9.60 -17.93 -13.49
CA LEU A 194 8.26 -17.57 -13.93
C LEU A 194 8.21 -16.32 -14.83
N THR A 195 9.28 -15.52 -14.90
CA THR A 195 9.33 -14.26 -15.69
C THR A 195 8.86 -14.39 -17.14
N PRO A 196 9.10 -15.48 -17.88
CA PRO A 196 8.57 -15.60 -19.24
C PRO A 196 7.04 -15.57 -19.34
N LEU A 197 6.33 -15.88 -18.24
CA LEU A 197 4.87 -15.79 -18.19
C LEU A 197 4.38 -14.34 -18.02
N TRP A 198 5.24 -13.43 -17.56
CA TRP A 198 4.85 -12.05 -17.23
C TRP A 198 4.97 -11.08 -18.39
N GLN A 199 5.50 -11.50 -19.52
CA GLN A 199 5.71 -10.63 -20.69
C GLN A 199 4.44 -10.31 -21.50
N ARG A 200 3.28 -10.80 -21.06
CA ARG A 200 2.00 -10.59 -21.73
C ARG A 200 0.83 -10.62 -20.75
N PRO A 201 -0.29 -9.96 -21.07
CA PRO A 201 -1.51 -10.04 -20.27
C PRO A 201 -2.10 -11.44 -20.25
N MET A 202 -2.71 -11.81 -19.13
CA MET A 202 -3.38 -13.09 -18.91
C MET A 202 -4.89 -12.98 -19.16
N ASN A 203 -5.47 -14.08 -19.65
CA ASN A 203 -6.93 -14.21 -19.82
C ASN A 203 -7.48 -15.36 -18.96
N GLN A 204 -6.66 -15.96 -18.13
CA GLN A 204 -7.01 -17.04 -17.21
C GLN A 204 -6.33 -16.82 -15.89
N TRP A 205 -7.04 -17.11 -14.81
CA TRP A 205 -6.51 -17.03 -13.46
C TRP A 205 -5.41 -18.09 -13.23
N ARG A 206 -4.29 -17.68 -12.65
CA ARG A 206 -3.15 -18.54 -12.28
C ARG A 206 -2.40 -17.95 -11.10
N GLN A 207 -1.95 -18.78 -10.19
CA GLN A 207 -1.08 -18.40 -9.08
C GLN A 207 0.20 -17.68 -9.53
N GLU A 208 0.83 -18.16 -10.60
CA GLU A 208 2.11 -17.68 -11.13
C GLU A 208 2.06 -16.26 -11.67
N THR A 209 0.87 -15.78 -11.97
CA THR A 209 0.64 -14.43 -12.55
C THR A 209 -0.34 -13.60 -11.73
N HIS A 210 -0.76 -14.11 -10.57
CA HIS A 210 -1.64 -13.40 -9.65
C HIS A 210 -0.93 -12.18 -9.08
N ILE A 211 -1.51 -11.01 -9.29
CA ILE A 211 -0.82 -9.72 -9.04
C ILE A 211 -0.40 -9.53 -7.59
N VAL A 212 -1.21 -9.98 -6.63
CA VAL A 212 -0.88 -9.85 -5.21
C VAL A 212 0.33 -10.69 -4.84
N ASN A 213 0.40 -11.94 -5.33
CA ASN A 213 1.57 -12.79 -5.13
C ASN A 213 2.84 -12.11 -5.66
N LEU A 214 2.75 -11.46 -6.83
CA LEU A 214 3.89 -10.78 -7.45
C LEU A 214 4.28 -9.51 -6.69
N CYS A 215 3.33 -8.72 -6.22
CA CYS A 215 3.62 -7.55 -5.38
C CYS A 215 4.25 -7.94 -4.04
N MET A 216 3.79 -9.03 -3.43
CA MET A 216 4.34 -9.55 -2.17
C MET A 216 5.77 -10.10 -2.35
N MET A 217 6.02 -10.83 -3.45
CA MET A 217 7.31 -11.51 -3.65
C MET A 217 8.49 -10.56 -3.83
N LEU A 218 8.27 -9.32 -4.27
CA LEU A 218 9.35 -8.35 -4.49
C LEU A 218 10.14 -8.00 -3.21
N LYS A 219 9.69 -8.43 -2.02
CA LYS A 219 10.44 -8.30 -0.76
C LYS A 219 11.21 -9.56 -0.35
N TYR A 220 11.07 -10.70 -1.06
CA TYR A 220 11.64 -11.96 -0.56
C TYR A 220 13.16 -11.91 -0.42
N GLU A 221 13.87 -11.26 -1.35
CA GLU A 221 15.33 -11.10 -1.25
C GLU A 221 15.73 -10.28 -0.01
N ALA A 222 15.03 -9.17 0.23
CA ALA A 222 15.28 -8.35 1.43
C ALA A 222 15.05 -9.15 2.72
N LEU A 223 13.96 -9.94 2.78
CA LEU A 223 13.70 -10.80 3.93
C LEU A 223 14.74 -11.91 4.10
N CYS A 224 15.23 -12.51 3.00
CA CYS A 224 16.31 -13.48 3.03
C CYS A 224 17.63 -12.86 3.51
N CYS A 225 17.98 -11.67 3.03
CA CYS A 225 19.15 -10.93 3.50
C CYS A 225 19.05 -10.62 5.00
N ALA A 226 17.86 -10.20 5.47
CA ALA A 226 17.65 -9.87 6.88
C ALA A 226 17.69 -11.10 7.80
N PHE A 227 17.13 -12.23 7.36
CA PHE A 227 16.99 -13.43 8.21
C PHE A 227 18.18 -14.38 8.12
N PHE A 228 18.66 -14.69 6.91
CA PHE A 228 19.77 -15.64 6.71
C PHE A 228 21.14 -14.97 6.63
N GLY A 229 21.20 -13.63 6.49
CA GLY A 229 22.43 -12.92 6.18
C GLY A 229 22.92 -13.12 4.75
N ASP A 230 22.01 -13.42 3.82
CA ASP A 230 22.34 -13.58 2.41
C ASP A 230 22.85 -12.24 1.82
N GLU A 231 23.78 -12.31 0.88
CA GLU A 231 24.21 -11.14 0.11
C GLU A 231 23.13 -10.78 -0.94
N PRO A 232 22.80 -9.47 -1.11
CA PRO A 232 21.82 -9.05 -2.09
C PRO A 232 22.31 -9.31 -3.52
N THR A 233 21.49 -9.92 -4.33
CA THR A 233 21.80 -10.25 -5.75
C THR A 233 21.18 -9.25 -6.72
N GLY A 234 20.20 -8.43 -6.25
CA GLY A 234 19.43 -7.51 -7.07
C GLY A 234 18.34 -8.20 -7.89
N VAL A 235 17.98 -9.43 -7.55
CA VAL A 235 16.96 -10.18 -8.27
C VAL A 235 15.58 -9.51 -8.16
N CYS A 236 15.20 -9.02 -7.00
CA CYS A 236 13.91 -8.33 -6.83
C CYS A 236 13.83 -7.03 -7.64
N GLU A 237 14.94 -6.31 -7.80
CA GLU A 237 14.98 -5.14 -8.68
C GLU A 237 14.83 -5.56 -10.17
N ALA A 238 15.41 -6.65 -10.59
CA ALA A 238 15.23 -7.18 -11.94
C ALA A 238 13.78 -7.61 -12.18
N LEU A 239 13.16 -8.31 -11.22
CA LEU A 239 11.75 -8.71 -11.27
C LEU A 239 10.80 -7.51 -11.30
N TRP A 240 11.11 -6.45 -10.53
CA TRP A 240 10.36 -5.19 -10.58
C TRP A 240 10.35 -4.61 -11.99
N ARG A 241 11.54 -4.51 -12.62
CA ARG A 241 11.67 -3.95 -13.98
C ARG A 241 10.89 -4.75 -15.02
N GLU A 242 10.89 -6.06 -14.92
CA GLU A 242 10.09 -6.93 -15.79
C GLU A 242 8.59 -6.63 -15.65
N LEU A 243 8.09 -6.51 -14.41
CA LEU A 243 6.70 -6.16 -14.16
C LEU A 243 6.37 -4.74 -14.62
N GLU A 244 7.25 -3.77 -14.38
CA GLU A 244 7.06 -2.37 -14.77
C GLU A 244 7.02 -2.20 -16.29
N GLU A 245 7.89 -2.89 -17.03
CA GLU A 245 7.94 -2.84 -18.49
C GLU A 245 6.65 -3.37 -19.13
N HIS A 246 6.10 -4.46 -18.59
CA HIS A 246 4.99 -5.16 -19.22
C HIS A 246 3.61 -4.84 -18.60
N HIS A 247 3.57 -4.29 -17.38
CA HIS A 247 2.33 -4.08 -16.62
C HIS A 247 2.30 -2.77 -15.81
N GLY A 248 3.35 -1.95 -15.87
CA GLY A 248 3.48 -0.74 -15.07
C GLY A 248 2.43 0.33 -15.36
N THR A 249 1.83 0.89 -14.30
CA THR A 249 0.85 1.97 -14.38
C THR A 249 1.47 3.35 -14.17
N ALA A 250 0.71 4.39 -14.42
CA ALA A 250 1.13 5.78 -14.17
C ALA A 250 1.39 6.09 -12.68
N VAL A 251 0.81 5.32 -11.78
CA VAL A 251 0.83 5.55 -10.33
C VAL A 251 1.76 4.61 -9.56
N GLY A 252 2.66 3.94 -10.28
CA GLY A 252 3.71 3.10 -9.68
C GLY A 252 3.26 1.71 -9.27
N THR A 253 2.04 1.31 -9.61
CA THR A 253 1.53 -0.05 -9.45
C THR A 253 1.67 -0.85 -10.75
N PHE A 254 1.22 -2.10 -10.73
CA PHE A 254 1.09 -2.91 -11.93
C PHE A 254 -0.39 -3.23 -12.19
N THR A 255 -0.78 -3.38 -13.45
CA THR A 255 -2.12 -3.85 -13.79
C THR A 255 -2.24 -5.34 -13.48
N GLY A 256 -3.31 -5.69 -12.85
CA GLY A 256 -3.74 -7.04 -12.54
C GLY A 256 -5.07 -6.97 -11.83
N ASP A 257 -6.10 -7.40 -12.54
CA ASP A 257 -7.47 -7.47 -12.05
C ASP A 257 -7.78 -8.76 -11.26
N GLU A 258 -6.89 -9.62 -11.13
CA GLU A 258 -6.46 -10.80 -10.40
C GLU A 258 -5.09 -11.19 -10.94
N CYS A 259 -4.96 -11.37 -12.26
CA CYS A 259 -3.73 -11.70 -12.93
C CYS A 259 -3.27 -10.56 -13.84
N LEU A 260 -1.98 -10.54 -14.15
CA LEU A 260 -1.31 -9.53 -14.97
C LEU A 260 -2.10 -9.18 -16.25
N SER A 261 -2.41 -7.89 -16.45
CA SER A 261 -3.34 -7.41 -17.48
C SER A 261 -2.72 -6.54 -18.59
N GLY A 262 -1.38 -6.31 -18.57
CA GLY A 262 -0.65 -5.52 -19.59
C GLY A 262 -0.56 -4.05 -19.25
N THR A 263 -0.21 -3.20 -20.22
CA THR A 263 0.02 -1.76 -20.03
C THR A 263 -1.22 -0.89 -20.31
N SER A 264 -2.40 -1.49 -20.40
CA SER A 264 -3.64 -0.75 -20.66
C SER A 264 -4.03 0.11 -19.46
N ASN A 265 -4.35 1.38 -19.71
CA ASN A 265 -4.80 2.33 -18.70
C ASN A 265 -6.27 2.14 -18.26
N THR A 266 -6.96 1.18 -18.86
CA THR A 266 -8.36 0.82 -18.54
C THR A 266 -8.49 -0.58 -17.94
N GLN A 267 -7.39 -1.30 -17.70
CA GLN A 267 -7.40 -2.56 -16.95
C GLN A 267 -7.22 -2.32 -15.45
N GLY A 268 -7.67 -3.27 -14.64
CA GLY A 268 -7.73 -3.16 -13.21
C GLY A 268 -6.37 -3.20 -12.51
N THR A 269 -6.32 -2.61 -11.34
CA THR A 269 -5.26 -2.78 -10.34
C THR A 269 -5.93 -3.14 -9.02
N GLU A 270 -5.71 -4.36 -8.56
CA GLU A 270 -6.29 -4.90 -7.34
C GLU A 270 -5.79 -4.18 -6.09
N LEU A 271 -6.69 -3.85 -5.15
CA LEU A 271 -6.36 -3.15 -3.91
C LEU A 271 -5.40 -3.94 -3.00
N CYS A 272 -5.54 -5.28 -2.93
CA CYS A 272 -4.55 -6.09 -2.19
C CYS A 272 -3.15 -5.90 -2.76
N ALA A 273 -3.00 -5.83 -4.08
CA ALA A 273 -1.70 -5.56 -4.71
C ALA A 273 -1.15 -4.19 -4.33
N VAL A 274 -2.00 -3.16 -4.21
CA VAL A 274 -1.58 -1.81 -3.80
C VAL A 274 -0.99 -1.84 -2.39
N VAL A 275 -1.70 -2.39 -1.40
CA VAL A 275 -1.23 -2.38 0.00
C VAL A 275 -0.05 -3.32 0.24
N GLU A 276 -0.01 -4.46 -0.44
CA GLU A 276 1.12 -5.40 -0.36
C GLU A 276 2.38 -4.85 -1.05
N LEU A 277 2.22 -4.09 -2.13
CA LEU A 277 3.34 -3.41 -2.77
C LEU A 277 3.91 -2.30 -1.88
N MET A 278 3.06 -1.57 -1.15
CA MET A 278 3.50 -0.62 -0.13
C MET A 278 4.35 -1.33 0.93
N TYR A 279 3.84 -2.41 1.54
CA TYR A 279 4.55 -3.19 2.55
C TYR A 279 5.87 -3.78 2.03
N THR A 280 5.88 -4.23 0.78
CA THR A 280 7.09 -4.68 0.08
C THR A 280 8.14 -3.58 0.01
N CYS A 281 7.76 -2.39 -0.44
CA CYS A 281 8.69 -1.26 -0.54
C CYS A 281 9.22 -0.80 0.83
N GLU A 282 8.39 -0.87 1.88
CA GLU A 282 8.78 -0.61 3.27
C GLU A 282 9.90 -1.55 3.73
N TRP A 283 9.74 -2.86 3.52
CA TRP A 283 10.77 -3.85 3.85
C TRP A 283 12.04 -3.69 3.03
N CYS A 284 11.91 -3.52 1.72
CA CYS A 284 13.05 -3.35 0.84
C CYS A 284 13.87 -2.12 1.22
N TYR A 285 13.22 -0.98 1.52
CA TYR A 285 13.92 0.21 1.97
C TYR A 285 14.56 0.01 3.35
N ALA A 286 13.86 -0.59 4.31
CA ALA A 286 14.36 -0.83 5.65
C ALA A 286 15.61 -1.73 5.67
N VAL A 287 15.69 -2.71 4.78
CA VAL A 287 16.82 -3.64 4.70
C VAL A 287 17.97 -3.09 3.86
N THR A 288 17.67 -2.50 2.70
CA THR A 288 18.71 -2.10 1.73
C THR A 288 19.18 -0.65 1.91
N GLY A 289 18.32 0.23 2.45
CA GLY A 289 18.54 1.67 2.47
C GLY A 289 18.53 2.33 1.09
N ASP A 290 18.18 1.61 0.01
CA ASP A 290 18.12 2.14 -1.34
C ASP A 290 16.86 3.00 -1.51
N SER A 291 17.07 4.30 -1.78
CA SER A 291 16.00 5.31 -1.89
C SER A 291 14.98 5.02 -2.97
N ILE A 292 15.28 4.20 -3.97
CA ILE A 292 14.33 3.83 -5.02
C ILE A 292 13.07 3.16 -4.46
N TRP A 293 13.22 2.33 -3.40
CA TRP A 293 12.09 1.67 -2.76
C TRP A 293 11.19 2.65 -2.02
N ALA A 294 11.78 3.66 -1.37
CA ALA A 294 11.01 4.73 -0.73
C ALA A 294 10.27 5.61 -1.75
N GLU A 295 10.85 5.86 -2.92
CA GLU A 295 10.20 6.58 -4.02
C GLU A 295 9.03 5.81 -4.60
N ARG A 296 9.19 4.49 -4.81
CA ARG A 296 8.13 3.58 -5.24
C ARG A 296 6.98 3.54 -4.22
N LEU A 297 7.32 3.43 -2.94
CA LEU A 297 6.34 3.48 -1.86
C LEU A 297 5.51 4.77 -1.89
N GLU A 298 6.15 5.93 -1.94
CA GLU A 298 5.45 7.23 -1.97
C GLU A 298 4.59 7.40 -3.23
N LYS A 299 5.07 6.90 -4.38
CA LYS A 299 4.30 6.93 -5.63
C LYS A 299 2.99 6.15 -5.50
N VAL A 300 3.02 4.97 -4.90
CA VAL A 300 1.84 4.14 -4.66
C VAL A 300 0.97 4.72 -3.56
N ALA A 301 1.55 5.07 -2.42
CA ALA A 301 0.85 5.53 -1.22
C ALA A 301 0.07 6.84 -1.41
N PHE A 302 0.59 7.79 -2.19
CA PHE A 302 -0.05 9.08 -2.38
C PHE A 302 -0.91 9.19 -3.64
N ASN A 303 -0.94 8.15 -4.47
CA ASN A 303 -1.76 8.10 -5.67
C ASN A 303 -2.75 6.93 -5.64
N ALA A 304 -2.29 5.70 -5.83
CA ALA A 304 -3.14 4.52 -5.94
C ALA A 304 -3.93 4.23 -4.66
N MET A 305 -3.29 4.35 -3.49
CA MET A 305 -3.93 4.02 -2.20
C MET A 305 -5.18 4.89 -1.93
N PRO A 306 -5.14 6.24 -1.89
CA PRO A 306 -6.32 7.05 -1.61
C PRO A 306 -7.37 7.02 -2.71
N ALA A 307 -7.00 6.74 -3.96
CA ALA A 307 -7.94 6.67 -5.09
C ALA A 307 -8.95 5.52 -4.95
N THR A 308 -8.57 4.47 -4.23
CA THR A 308 -9.36 3.22 -4.12
C THR A 308 -10.54 3.34 -3.14
N PHE A 309 -10.59 4.38 -2.30
CA PHE A 309 -11.60 4.52 -1.24
C PHE A 309 -12.58 5.67 -1.51
N THR A 310 -13.77 5.57 -0.92
CA THR A 310 -14.59 6.75 -0.67
C THR A 310 -13.88 7.71 0.29
N ASP A 311 -14.22 9.00 0.27
CA ASP A 311 -13.54 10.03 1.07
C ASP A 311 -13.65 9.76 2.60
N ASP A 312 -14.65 9.01 3.03
CA ASP A 312 -14.91 8.59 4.43
C ASP A 312 -14.43 7.15 4.74
N MET A 313 -13.85 6.46 3.76
CA MET A 313 -13.37 5.07 3.84
C MET A 313 -14.42 4.03 4.29
N TRP A 314 -15.72 4.28 4.01
CA TRP A 314 -16.78 3.30 4.18
C TRP A 314 -17.00 2.39 2.96
N GLY A 315 -16.38 2.71 1.85
CA GLY A 315 -16.37 1.91 0.64
C GLY A 315 -14.99 1.88 -0.01
N HIS A 316 -14.66 0.75 -0.63
CA HIS A 316 -13.45 0.59 -1.42
C HIS A 316 -13.76 -0.08 -2.76
N GLN A 317 -12.88 0.11 -3.76
CA GLN A 317 -12.86 -0.69 -4.98
C GLN A 317 -12.03 -1.95 -4.76
N TYR A 318 -12.35 -3.02 -5.47
CA TYR A 318 -11.44 -4.14 -5.66
C TYR A 318 -10.41 -3.76 -6.72
N ASP A 319 -10.88 -3.36 -7.92
CA ASP A 319 -10.06 -2.93 -9.04
C ASP A 319 -10.25 -1.44 -9.34
N GLN A 320 -9.17 -0.67 -9.36
CA GLN A 320 -9.14 0.70 -9.88
C GLN A 320 -8.52 0.73 -11.27
N MET A 321 -8.95 1.67 -12.11
CA MET A 321 -8.38 1.93 -13.44
C MET A 321 -7.66 3.28 -13.47
N VAL A 322 -6.57 3.39 -14.26
CA VAL A 322 -5.85 4.66 -14.44
C VAL A 322 -6.72 5.70 -15.12
N ASN A 323 -7.39 5.33 -16.22
CA ASN A 323 -8.46 6.09 -16.85
C ASN A 323 -9.80 5.44 -16.48
N GLN A 324 -10.50 6.03 -15.51
CA GLN A 324 -11.71 5.51 -14.91
C GLN A 324 -12.85 6.51 -15.12
N VAL A 325 -13.62 6.33 -16.19
CA VAL A 325 -14.68 7.27 -16.58
C VAL A 325 -15.98 6.98 -15.86
N ALA A 326 -16.27 5.72 -15.57
CA ALA A 326 -17.43 5.29 -14.80
C ALA A 326 -17.07 4.10 -13.91
N CYS A 327 -17.83 3.91 -12.83
CA CYS A 327 -17.81 2.69 -12.02
C CYS A 327 -19.24 2.15 -11.96
N VAL A 328 -19.57 1.26 -12.88
CA VAL A 328 -20.90 0.64 -12.98
C VAL A 328 -20.74 -0.85 -13.20
N GLU A 329 -21.68 -1.65 -12.74
CA GLU A 329 -21.65 -3.08 -13.02
C GLU A 329 -21.72 -3.33 -14.53
N PHE A 330 -20.73 -4.05 -15.07
CA PHE A 330 -20.70 -4.35 -16.49
C PHE A 330 -21.78 -5.37 -16.87
N PRO A 331 -22.69 -5.03 -17.79
CA PRO A 331 -23.78 -5.93 -18.17
C PRO A 331 -23.25 -7.09 -19.05
N GLY A 332 -23.51 -8.32 -18.63
CA GLY A 332 -23.31 -9.53 -19.41
C GLY A 332 -21.89 -10.09 -19.45
N ARG A 333 -20.85 -9.29 -19.63
CA ARG A 333 -19.43 -9.69 -19.56
C ARG A 333 -18.61 -8.66 -18.80
N SER A 334 -17.50 -9.08 -18.20
CA SER A 334 -16.53 -8.16 -17.62
C SER A 334 -15.64 -7.55 -18.70
N HIS A 335 -15.25 -6.28 -18.52
CA HIS A 335 -14.14 -5.66 -19.22
C HIS A 335 -12.79 -6.19 -18.71
N PHE A 336 -12.72 -6.52 -17.42
CA PHE A 336 -11.54 -7.12 -16.82
C PHE A 336 -11.28 -8.53 -17.35
N ARG A 337 -10.00 -8.90 -17.46
CA ARG A 337 -9.60 -10.17 -18.10
C ARG A 337 -9.78 -11.38 -17.21
N THR A 338 -9.57 -11.22 -15.90
CA THR A 338 -9.55 -12.31 -14.92
C THR A 338 -10.45 -12.03 -13.71
N ASN A 339 -11.23 -10.94 -13.74
CA ASN A 339 -12.14 -10.56 -12.67
C ASN A 339 -13.55 -10.23 -13.17
N ASN A 340 -14.48 -10.03 -12.23
CA ASN A 340 -15.90 -9.81 -12.50
C ASN A 340 -16.24 -8.33 -12.77
N GLY A 341 -17.41 -8.10 -13.37
CA GLY A 341 -17.86 -6.77 -13.78
C GLY A 341 -18.25 -5.82 -12.64
N GLU A 342 -18.32 -6.30 -11.41
CA GLU A 342 -18.63 -5.49 -10.21
C GLU A 342 -17.37 -5.03 -9.44
N SER A 343 -16.18 -5.54 -9.80
CA SER A 343 -14.95 -5.34 -9.02
C SER A 343 -14.47 -3.89 -8.91
N HIS A 344 -14.92 -3.01 -9.81
CA HIS A 344 -14.57 -1.58 -9.74
C HIS A 344 -15.66 -0.70 -9.09
N LEU A 345 -16.75 -1.27 -8.57
CA LEU A 345 -17.69 -0.54 -7.73
C LEU A 345 -17.02 -0.13 -6.41
N PHE A 346 -17.52 0.92 -5.77
CA PHE A 346 -17.15 1.24 -4.40
C PHE A 346 -18.15 0.59 -3.45
N GLY A 347 -17.69 -0.13 -2.43
CA GLY A 347 -18.57 -0.79 -1.47
C GLY A 347 -17.83 -1.48 -0.35
N LEU A 348 -18.57 -2.27 0.45
CA LEU A 348 -18.00 -3.12 1.50
C LEU A 348 -17.17 -4.26 0.89
N GLU A 349 -17.70 -4.92 -0.12
CA GLU A 349 -17.12 -6.13 -0.70
C GLU A 349 -17.49 -6.21 -2.19
N PRO A 350 -16.90 -5.33 -3.04
CA PRO A 350 -17.16 -5.33 -4.46
C PRO A 350 -16.41 -6.47 -5.15
N ASN A 351 -16.88 -7.69 -5.11
CA ASN A 351 -16.36 -8.95 -5.62
C ASN A 351 -15.88 -9.90 -4.51
N TYR A 352 -14.56 -10.06 -4.28
CA TYR A 352 -14.03 -10.97 -3.26
C TYR A 352 -13.65 -10.22 -1.97
N GLY A 353 -13.76 -10.93 -0.84
CA GLY A 353 -13.50 -10.35 0.47
C GLY A 353 -12.00 -10.17 0.85
N CYS A 354 -11.04 -10.60 0.02
CA CYS A 354 -9.61 -10.43 0.34
C CYS A 354 -9.23 -8.96 0.48
N CYS A 355 -9.65 -8.10 -0.45
CA CYS A 355 -9.39 -6.66 -0.37
C CYS A 355 -10.08 -6.00 0.82
N THR A 356 -11.33 -6.43 1.13
CA THR A 356 -12.05 -5.97 2.33
C THR A 356 -11.27 -6.25 3.61
N ALA A 357 -10.60 -7.41 3.67
CA ALA A 357 -9.79 -7.80 4.83
C ALA A 357 -8.40 -7.15 4.85
N ASN A 358 -7.74 -6.96 3.70
CA ASN A 358 -6.32 -6.60 3.60
C ASN A 358 -6.05 -5.09 3.51
N MET A 359 -7.02 -4.29 3.11
CA MET A 359 -6.84 -2.85 2.86
C MET A 359 -6.32 -2.05 4.07
N HIS A 360 -6.48 -2.58 5.26
CA HIS A 360 -6.30 -1.86 6.53
C HIS A 360 -4.85 -1.53 6.84
N GLN A 361 -3.89 -2.26 6.27
CA GLN A 361 -2.48 -2.14 6.59
C GLN A 361 -1.78 -0.92 5.95
N GLY A 362 -2.29 -0.38 4.83
CA GLY A 362 -1.57 0.59 4.01
C GLY A 362 -1.12 1.85 4.77
N TRP A 363 -2.06 2.67 5.25
CA TRP A 363 -1.72 3.89 5.98
C TRP A 363 -1.03 3.65 7.33
N PRO A 364 -1.47 2.68 8.17
CA PRO A 364 -0.81 2.45 9.44
C PRO A 364 0.65 2.01 9.30
N LYS A 365 0.95 1.06 8.41
CA LYS A 365 2.33 0.60 8.19
C LYS A 365 3.22 1.69 7.60
N LEU A 366 2.70 2.49 6.66
CA LEU A 366 3.42 3.67 6.15
C LEU A 366 3.80 4.64 7.28
N ALA A 367 2.90 4.89 8.22
CA ALA A 367 3.18 5.74 9.38
C ALA A 367 4.30 5.17 10.26
N LEU A 368 4.31 3.86 10.49
CA LEU A 368 5.35 3.18 11.28
C LEU A 368 6.75 3.29 10.64
N HIS A 369 6.82 3.33 9.32
CA HIS A 369 8.09 3.39 8.58
C HIS A 369 8.59 4.81 8.33
N ALA A 370 7.89 5.85 8.82
CA ALA A 370 8.27 7.25 8.60
C ALA A 370 9.64 7.61 9.20
N ILE A 371 9.91 7.14 10.41
CA ILE A 371 11.18 7.31 11.11
C ILE A 371 11.73 5.94 11.49
N GLN A 372 13.00 5.71 11.18
CA GLN A 372 13.68 4.45 11.43
C GLN A 372 14.94 4.70 12.28
N GLN A 373 15.25 3.79 13.18
CA GLN A 373 16.49 3.82 13.93
C GLN A 373 17.57 3.06 13.15
N THR A 374 18.74 3.69 13.02
CA THR A 374 19.95 3.11 12.42
C THR A 374 20.96 2.75 13.50
N ASP A 375 22.03 2.05 13.14
CA ASP A 375 23.08 1.66 14.09
C ASP A 375 23.78 2.88 14.74
N ASP A 376 23.79 4.04 14.07
CA ASP A 376 24.47 5.26 14.51
C ASP A 376 23.54 6.47 14.71
N GLY A 377 22.21 6.26 14.68
CA GLY A 377 21.27 7.36 14.87
C GLY A 377 19.85 7.12 14.33
N LEU A 378 19.32 8.10 13.63
CA LEU A 378 17.96 8.10 13.11
C LEU A 378 17.91 8.41 11.61
N CYS A 379 16.92 7.85 10.92
CA CYS A 379 16.61 8.15 9.54
C CYS A 379 15.14 8.62 9.42
N VAL A 380 14.94 9.84 8.91
CA VAL A 380 13.63 10.27 8.39
C VAL A 380 13.49 9.66 6.99
N ALA A 381 12.87 8.49 6.93
CA ALA A 381 12.70 7.70 5.70
C ALA A 381 11.64 8.29 4.78
N HIS A 382 10.54 8.76 5.38
CA HIS A 382 9.44 9.41 4.68
C HIS A 382 9.08 10.73 5.36
N LEU A 383 8.89 11.78 4.57
CA LEU A 383 8.51 13.11 5.05
C LEU A 383 7.02 13.13 5.42
N LEU A 384 6.67 12.41 6.49
CA LEU A 384 5.31 12.34 7.02
C LEU A 384 5.20 13.13 8.32
N PRO A 385 4.05 13.77 8.60
CA PRO A 385 3.86 14.47 9.86
C PRO A 385 3.70 13.45 11.00
N VAL A 386 4.81 13.23 11.71
CA VAL A 386 4.92 12.28 12.82
C VAL A 386 5.82 12.83 13.92
N ARG A 387 5.66 12.30 15.13
CA ARG A 387 6.64 12.42 16.22
C ARG A 387 7.04 11.04 16.70
N ALA A 388 8.29 10.91 17.13
CA ALA A 388 8.77 9.66 17.73
C ALA A 388 9.67 9.96 18.94
N GLN A 389 9.71 9.01 19.87
CA GLN A 389 10.62 9.00 21.01
C GLN A 389 11.39 7.69 20.99
N THR A 390 12.69 7.74 21.23
CA THR A 390 13.54 6.54 21.24
C THR A 390 14.80 6.80 22.04
N GLN A 391 15.63 5.78 22.15
CA GLN A 391 16.98 5.91 22.69
C GLN A 391 18.01 5.69 21.59
N VAL A 392 18.98 6.59 21.50
CA VAL A 392 20.16 6.45 20.65
C VAL A 392 21.38 6.38 21.58
N ASP A 393 22.12 5.27 21.53
CA ASP A 393 23.25 4.99 22.44
C ASP A 393 22.89 5.14 23.94
N GLY A 394 21.67 4.68 24.32
CA GLY A 394 21.16 4.72 25.69
C GLY A 394 20.63 6.07 26.16
N ARG A 395 20.46 7.05 25.26
CA ARG A 395 19.98 8.40 25.57
C ARG A 395 18.63 8.67 24.95
N ASP A 396 17.80 9.38 25.69
CA ASP A 396 16.48 9.77 25.23
C ASP A 396 16.56 10.82 24.12
N VAL A 397 15.98 10.50 22.98
CA VAL A 397 15.86 11.38 21.82
C VAL A 397 14.40 11.44 21.40
N ALA A 398 13.85 12.66 21.24
CA ALA A 398 12.59 12.87 20.58
C ALA A 398 12.84 13.52 19.20
N ILE A 399 12.08 13.10 18.22
CA ILE A 399 12.11 13.68 16.88
C ILE A 399 10.68 13.96 16.41
N ARG A 400 10.48 15.12 15.79
CA ARG A 400 9.19 15.54 15.24
C ARG A 400 9.38 16.04 13.82
N VAL A 401 8.52 15.60 12.90
CA VAL A 401 8.45 16.05 11.52
C VAL A 401 7.13 16.78 11.31
N GLU A 402 7.20 18.09 11.07
CA GLU A 402 6.05 18.96 10.78
C GLU A 402 6.05 19.26 9.28
N THR A 403 5.06 18.75 8.55
CA THR A 403 5.00 18.87 7.10
C THR A 403 3.58 18.69 6.56
N GLU A 404 3.31 19.29 5.42
CA GLU A 404 2.17 18.98 4.55
C GLU A 404 2.59 18.20 3.28
N TYR A 405 3.79 17.60 3.27
CA TYR A 405 4.20 16.70 2.19
C TYR A 405 3.21 15.53 2.07
N PRO A 406 2.77 15.10 0.88
CA PRO A 406 3.28 15.41 -0.45
C PRO A 406 2.68 16.66 -1.12
N PHE A 407 1.83 17.42 -0.44
CA PHE A 407 1.15 18.60 -1.01
C PHE A 407 2.04 19.86 -0.99
N ARG A 408 3.05 19.89 -0.10
CA ARG A 408 4.07 20.93 0.02
C ARG A 408 5.45 20.32 0.02
N MET A 409 6.40 21.00 -0.59
CA MET A 409 7.76 20.52 -0.77
C MET A 409 8.70 21.00 0.35
N CYS A 410 8.22 20.99 1.59
CA CYS A 410 9.01 21.39 2.75
C CYS A 410 8.65 20.58 3.99
N ALA A 411 9.61 20.44 4.91
CA ALA A 411 9.41 19.82 6.21
C ALA A 411 10.28 20.50 7.26
N LYS A 412 9.73 20.74 8.46
CA LYS A 412 10.47 21.13 9.63
C LYS A 412 10.71 19.92 10.50
N ILE A 413 11.96 19.59 10.74
CA ILE A 413 12.40 18.47 11.57
C ILE A 413 12.97 19.05 12.87
N THR A 414 12.38 18.69 14.02
CA THR A 414 12.86 19.07 15.34
C THR A 414 13.42 17.85 16.06
N VAL A 415 14.63 17.98 16.58
CA VAL A 415 15.31 16.94 17.39
C VAL A 415 15.52 17.49 18.78
N ASP A 416 15.00 16.81 19.78
CA ASP A 416 15.18 17.09 21.20
C ASP A 416 16.14 16.05 21.80
N CYS A 417 17.34 16.51 22.21
CA CYS A 417 18.35 15.68 22.86
C CYS A 417 19.11 16.54 23.86
N PHE A 418 19.02 16.24 25.16
CA PHE A 418 19.55 17.09 26.22
C PHE A 418 20.94 16.69 26.69
N GLU A 419 21.46 15.54 26.29
CA GLU A 419 22.71 14.98 26.77
C GLU A 419 23.94 15.28 25.90
N GLY A 420 23.78 15.97 24.78
CA GLY A 420 24.88 16.62 24.04
C GLY A 420 25.83 15.71 23.27
N GLU A 421 25.46 14.45 22.96
CA GLU A 421 26.36 13.58 22.18
C GLU A 421 26.05 13.51 20.69
N ALA A 422 27.08 13.12 19.93
CA ALA A 422 26.98 13.08 18.48
C ALA A 422 26.34 11.79 17.98
N PHE A 423 25.21 11.92 17.29
CA PHE A 423 24.62 10.86 16.50
C PHE A 423 24.28 11.36 15.08
N THR A 424 23.99 10.41 14.20
CA THR A 424 23.66 10.69 12.80
C THR A 424 22.16 10.87 12.64
N LEU A 425 21.73 11.99 12.03
CA LEU A 425 20.39 12.15 11.46
C LEU A 425 20.50 12.08 9.94
N LYS A 426 19.88 11.08 9.35
CA LYS A 426 19.75 10.93 7.91
C LYS A 426 18.37 11.41 7.46
N LEU A 427 18.32 12.33 6.49
CA LEU A 427 17.09 12.81 5.87
C LEU A 427 17.04 12.29 4.43
N ARG A 428 16.08 11.44 4.10
CA ARG A 428 15.88 11.02 2.71
C ARG A 428 15.38 12.20 1.88
N VAL A 429 15.92 12.32 0.68
CA VAL A 429 15.55 13.34 -0.31
C VAL A 429 15.07 12.63 -1.58
N PRO A 430 13.83 12.85 -2.04
CA PRO A 430 13.33 12.24 -3.27
C PRO A 430 14.14 12.64 -4.51
N ALA A 431 14.27 11.73 -5.49
CA ALA A 431 15.06 11.98 -6.70
C ALA A 431 14.50 13.11 -7.59
N TRP A 432 13.20 13.37 -7.52
CA TRP A 432 12.56 14.48 -8.23
C TRP A 432 12.92 15.86 -7.63
N ALA A 433 13.40 15.91 -6.36
CA ALA A 433 13.66 17.16 -5.65
C ALA A 433 14.81 17.95 -6.29
N LYS A 434 14.55 19.21 -6.54
CA LYS A 434 15.53 20.18 -7.04
C LYS A 434 15.79 21.26 -5.99
N ASP A 435 16.91 21.98 -6.12
CA ASP A 435 17.30 23.09 -5.23
C ASP A 435 17.06 22.79 -3.74
N VAL A 436 17.58 21.64 -3.29
CA VAL A 436 17.41 21.18 -1.92
C VAL A 436 18.20 22.07 -0.95
N ARG A 437 17.53 22.59 0.08
CA ARG A 437 18.09 23.49 1.07
C ARG A 437 17.82 23.01 2.49
N LEU A 438 18.77 23.27 3.38
CA LEU A 438 18.61 23.17 4.82
C LEU A 438 18.77 24.56 5.44
N ASN A 439 17.76 25.04 6.15
CA ASN A 439 17.76 26.37 6.76
C ASN A 439 18.15 27.47 5.76
N GLY A 440 17.62 27.40 4.53
CA GLY A 440 17.88 28.33 3.44
C GLY A 440 19.22 28.14 2.71
N GLN A 441 20.12 27.28 3.22
CA GLN A 441 21.43 27.01 2.59
C GLN A 441 21.36 25.77 1.70
N LYS A 442 22.01 25.81 0.53
CA LYS A 442 22.05 24.68 -0.39
C LYS A 442 22.65 23.44 0.29
N ALA A 443 21.90 22.34 0.29
CA ALA A 443 22.29 21.09 0.88
C ALA A 443 23.05 20.19 -0.11
N ARG A 444 23.95 19.36 0.40
CA ARG A 444 24.61 18.31 -0.38
C ARG A 444 23.82 17.00 -0.20
N VAL A 445 23.18 16.57 -1.26
CA VAL A 445 22.49 15.27 -1.31
C VAL A 445 23.48 14.22 -1.84
N GLN A 446 23.57 13.08 -1.15
CA GLN A 446 24.40 11.93 -1.53
C GLN A 446 23.57 10.66 -1.42
N GLN A 447 23.53 9.87 -2.48
CA GLN A 447 22.74 8.62 -2.52
C GLN A 447 21.31 8.80 -2.00
N GLY A 448 20.62 9.85 -2.50
CA GLY A 448 19.22 10.14 -2.13
C GLY A 448 19.02 10.61 -0.68
N SER A 449 20.06 11.09 0.02
CA SER A 449 19.92 11.55 1.41
C SER A 449 20.88 12.68 1.79
N ILE A 450 20.52 13.39 2.86
CA ILE A 450 21.38 14.32 3.58
C ILE A 450 21.74 13.68 4.92
N THR A 451 23.02 13.63 5.24
CA THR A 451 23.53 13.05 6.49
C THR A 451 24.09 14.16 7.37
N LEU A 452 23.55 14.29 8.58
CA LEU A 452 23.96 15.26 9.58
C LEU A 452 24.49 14.53 10.80
N ARG A 453 25.83 14.53 10.99
CA ARG A 453 26.46 13.99 12.19
C ARG A 453 26.99 15.13 13.02
N LYS A 454 26.44 15.32 14.21
CA LYS A 454 26.85 16.36 15.14
C LYS A 454 26.41 16.01 16.56
N ALA A 455 26.98 16.71 17.55
CA ALA A 455 26.44 16.72 18.90
C ALA A 455 25.12 17.51 18.90
N TRP A 456 24.02 16.81 19.21
CA TRP A 456 22.69 17.42 19.35
C TRP A 456 22.52 17.89 20.79
N GLN A 457 22.06 19.12 20.98
CA GLN A 457 21.94 19.70 22.33
C GLN A 457 20.69 20.55 22.47
N GLY A 458 19.84 20.18 23.43
CA GLY A 458 18.55 20.86 23.65
C GLY A 458 17.55 20.54 22.55
N SER A 459 16.81 21.54 22.11
CA SER A 459 15.83 21.44 21.02
C SER A 459 16.38 22.14 19.78
N GLU A 460 16.62 21.39 18.71
CA GLU A 460 17.17 21.92 17.47
C GLU A 460 16.22 21.64 16.30
N SER A 461 15.91 22.67 15.51
CA SER A 461 15.06 22.55 14.34
C SER A 461 15.84 22.74 13.05
N ILE A 462 15.46 21.96 12.03
CA ILE A 462 15.99 21.99 10.67
C ILE A 462 14.81 22.19 9.74
N LEU A 463 14.88 23.19 8.87
CA LEU A 463 13.95 23.38 7.78
C LEU A 463 14.54 22.77 6.52
N LEU A 464 13.93 21.69 6.02
CA LEU A 464 14.22 21.08 4.72
C LEU A 464 13.27 21.70 3.68
N GLU A 465 13.84 22.29 2.64
CA GLU A 465 13.11 22.88 1.52
C GLU A 465 13.55 22.23 0.22
N MET A 466 12.60 21.91 -0.63
CA MET A 466 12.82 21.29 -1.93
C MET A 466 11.99 22.03 -2.97
N SER A 467 12.41 22.02 -4.23
CA SER A 467 11.59 22.51 -5.32
C SER A 467 11.24 21.41 -6.31
N ALA A 468 10.06 21.49 -6.87
CA ALA A 468 9.58 20.66 -7.96
C ALA A 468 8.98 21.55 -9.06
N ALA A 469 8.89 21.02 -10.26
CA ALA A 469 8.15 21.64 -11.35
C ALA A 469 7.20 20.61 -11.96
N PRO A 470 5.98 20.99 -12.32
CA PRO A 470 5.07 20.08 -13.00
C PRO A 470 5.65 19.73 -14.37
N HIS A 471 5.49 18.47 -14.78
CA HIS A 471 6.03 18.01 -16.05
C HIS A 471 5.21 16.85 -16.61
N PHE A 472 5.35 16.63 -17.92
CA PHE A 472 4.74 15.50 -18.60
C PHE A 472 5.63 14.27 -18.53
N VAL A 473 5.00 13.12 -18.27
CA VAL A 473 5.62 11.80 -18.40
C VAL A 473 4.93 11.02 -19.50
N ARG A 474 5.72 10.50 -20.45
CA ARG A 474 5.19 9.70 -21.56
C ARG A 474 4.96 8.27 -21.11
N ARG A 475 3.79 7.73 -21.46
CA ARG A 475 3.39 6.37 -21.13
C ARG A 475 3.59 5.41 -22.32
N PRO A 476 3.67 4.07 -22.07
CA PRO A 476 3.76 3.06 -23.14
C PRO A 476 2.61 3.14 -24.16
N THR A 477 1.42 3.56 -23.74
CA THR A 477 0.26 3.84 -24.60
C THR A 477 0.49 4.94 -25.64
N GLY A 478 1.55 5.74 -25.44
CA GLY A 478 1.85 6.97 -26.22
C GLY A 478 1.16 8.21 -25.67
N LEU A 479 0.31 8.06 -24.66
CA LEU A 479 -0.33 9.16 -23.91
C LEU A 479 0.67 9.78 -22.93
N LYS A 480 0.24 10.83 -22.24
CA LYS A 480 1.01 11.56 -21.23
C LYS A 480 0.23 11.66 -19.92
N THR A 481 0.97 11.62 -18.82
CA THR A 481 0.50 12.04 -17.49
C THR A 481 1.17 13.33 -17.09
N VAL A 482 0.60 14.05 -16.12
CA VAL A 482 1.21 15.19 -15.45
C VAL A 482 1.66 14.78 -14.08
N GLU A 483 2.90 15.11 -13.73
CA GLU A 483 3.48 14.84 -12.40
C GLU A 483 4.03 16.11 -11.77
N PHE A 484 3.87 16.24 -10.45
CA PHE A 484 4.48 17.28 -9.62
C PHE A 484 4.93 16.64 -8.29
N GLY A 485 6.25 16.62 -8.07
CA GLY A 485 6.82 15.83 -6.99
C GLY A 485 6.51 14.34 -7.19
N THR A 486 5.96 13.70 -6.18
CA THR A 486 5.50 12.29 -6.23
C THR A 486 4.04 12.14 -6.70
N LEU A 487 3.29 13.24 -6.80
CA LEU A 487 1.87 13.23 -7.17
C LEU A 487 1.69 13.14 -8.68
N VAL A 488 0.74 12.29 -9.09
CA VAL A 488 0.21 12.21 -10.46
C VAL A 488 -1.11 12.97 -10.50
N PHE A 489 -1.36 13.70 -11.58
CA PHE A 489 -2.56 14.53 -11.72
C PHE A 489 -3.49 13.99 -12.80
N SER A 490 -4.77 14.13 -12.55
CA SER A 490 -5.85 13.65 -13.41
C SER A 490 -6.87 14.75 -13.65
N LEU A 491 -7.50 14.72 -14.80
CA LEU A 491 -8.72 15.49 -15.04
C LEU A 491 -9.86 14.82 -14.25
N PRO A 492 -10.44 15.50 -13.25
CA PRO A 492 -11.58 14.95 -12.51
C PRO A 492 -12.84 14.99 -13.38
N ILE A 493 -13.71 14.00 -13.19
CA ILE A 493 -14.99 13.90 -13.86
C ILE A 493 -16.08 14.09 -12.80
N GLU A 494 -17.01 15.03 -13.04
CA GLU A 494 -18.15 15.21 -12.15
C GLU A 494 -18.98 13.94 -12.07
N THR A 495 -19.45 13.60 -10.88
CA THR A 495 -19.92 12.25 -10.58
C THR A 495 -21.27 12.27 -9.86
N GLU A 496 -22.24 11.54 -10.36
CA GLU A 496 -23.45 11.12 -9.64
C GLU A 496 -23.17 9.79 -8.94
N TYR A 497 -23.44 9.72 -7.63
CA TYR A 497 -23.35 8.49 -6.84
C TYR A 497 -24.72 7.82 -6.74
N ARG A 498 -24.83 6.57 -7.17
CA ARG A 498 -26.04 5.76 -7.05
C ARG A 498 -25.83 4.65 -6.05
N MET A 499 -26.56 4.70 -4.95
CA MET A 499 -26.51 3.67 -3.91
C MET A 499 -27.26 2.42 -4.34
N ARG A 500 -26.67 1.25 -4.07
CA ARG A 500 -27.28 -0.07 -4.25
C ARG A 500 -27.27 -0.79 -2.90
N GLU A 501 -28.43 -0.86 -2.25
CA GLU A 501 -28.61 -1.57 -0.98
C GLU A 501 -29.22 -2.95 -1.23
N TYR A 502 -28.60 -3.99 -0.66
CA TYR A 502 -29.03 -5.38 -0.78
C TYR A 502 -28.33 -6.27 0.24
N THR A 503 -28.75 -7.53 0.33
CA THR A 503 -28.07 -8.56 1.12
C THR A 503 -27.58 -9.66 0.18
N ARG A 504 -26.28 -10.03 0.30
CA ARG A 504 -25.67 -11.10 -0.49
C ARG A 504 -24.88 -12.02 0.44
N HIS A 505 -25.13 -13.33 0.39
CA HIS A 505 -24.50 -14.35 1.22
C HIS A 505 -24.57 -14.07 2.74
N GLY A 506 -25.68 -13.46 3.18
CA GLY A 506 -25.86 -13.05 4.57
C GLY A 506 -25.11 -11.79 5.00
N VAL A 507 -24.43 -11.12 4.05
CA VAL A 507 -23.78 -9.83 4.25
C VAL A 507 -24.71 -8.71 3.80
N GLU A 508 -25.14 -7.87 4.75
CA GLU A 508 -25.97 -6.70 4.46
C GLU A 508 -25.09 -5.59 3.91
N ARG A 509 -25.49 -5.02 2.77
CA ARG A 509 -24.88 -3.83 2.16
C ARG A 509 -25.87 -2.71 2.20
N LYS A 510 -25.64 -1.77 3.12
CA LYS A 510 -26.51 -0.61 3.34
C LYS A 510 -25.66 0.63 3.60
N PHE A 511 -26.26 1.81 3.53
CA PHE A 511 -25.56 3.05 3.87
C PHE A 511 -24.91 2.97 5.27
N PRO A 512 -23.65 3.39 5.46
CA PRO A 512 -22.73 3.98 4.46
C PRO A 512 -21.89 2.97 3.66
N TYR A 513 -21.99 1.67 3.91
CA TYR A 513 -21.18 0.60 3.29
C TYR A 513 -21.97 -0.22 2.22
N CYS A 514 -22.98 0.39 1.59
CA CYS A 514 -23.61 -0.16 0.39
C CYS A 514 -22.67 -0.06 -0.82
N ASP A 515 -23.02 -0.73 -1.91
CA ASP A 515 -22.31 -0.53 -3.17
C ASP A 515 -22.73 0.81 -3.80
N TYR A 516 -21.77 1.49 -4.43
CA TYR A 516 -21.98 2.73 -5.14
C TYR A 516 -21.57 2.57 -6.59
N GLU A 517 -22.51 2.84 -7.49
CA GLU A 517 -22.19 3.13 -8.88
C GLU A 517 -21.85 4.62 -9.03
N LEU A 518 -20.80 4.92 -9.78
CA LEU A 518 -20.35 6.25 -10.09
C LEU A 518 -20.57 6.53 -11.57
N ILE A 519 -21.45 7.49 -11.86
CA ILE A 519 -21.87 7.86 -13.21
C ILE A 519 -21.27 9.22 -13.59
N PRO A 520 -20.57 9.35 -14.74
CA PRO A 520 -20.05 10.63 -15.18
C PRO A 520 -21.17 11.59 -15.55
N THR A 521 -21.08 12.84 -15.07
CA THR A 521 -22.03 13.92 -15.40
C THR A 521 -21.38 15.08 -16.14
N SER A 522 -20.06 15.06 -16.35
CA SER A 522 -19.32 16.00 -17.16
C SER A 522 -18.58 15.32 -18.31
N ALA A 523 -18.16 16.09 -19.31
CA ALA A 523 -17.31 15.59 -20.39
C ALA A 523 -15.93 15.18 -19.84
N TRP A 524 -15.34 14.14 -20.42
CA TRP A 524 -14.08 13.55 -20.01
C TRP A 524 -13.06 13.42 -21.16
N ASN A 525 -13.49 13.51 -22.40
CA ASN A 525 -12.76 13.23 -23.63
C ASN A 525 -11.90 14.42 -24.09
N TYR A 526 -10.84 14.71 -23.30
CA TYR A 526 -9.92 15.83 -23.55
C TYR A 526 -8.50 15.34 -23.84
N GLY A 527 -7.72 16.23 -24.51
CA GLY A 527 -6.28 16.10 -24.69
C GLY A 527 -5.58 17.40 -24.37
N PHE A 528 -4.26 17.36 -24.15
CA PHE A 528 -3.42 18.52 -23.87
C PHE A 528 -3.22 19.36 -25.15
N ALA A 529 -3.65 20.63 -25.09
CA ALA A 529 -3.51 21.54 -26.22
C ALA A 529 -2.07 22.08 -26.39
N ASP A 530 -1.39 22.32 -25.28
CA ASP A 530 0.00 22.77 -25.24
C ASP A 530 0.77 22.19 -24.04
N ALA A 531 1.91 22.79 -23.70
CA ALA A 531 2.77 22.34 -22.59
C ALA A 531 2.63 23.19 -21.31
N SER A 532 1.63 24.09 -21.25
CA SER A 532 1.43 24.97 -20.09
C SER A 532 0.90 24.17 -18.90
N LEU A 533 1.63 24.23 -17.78
CA LEU A 533 1.26 23.60 -16.51
C LEU A 533 1.54 24.59 -15.37
N ILE A 534 0.50 24.97 -14.63
CA ILE A 534 0.58 25.92 -13.52
C ILE A 534 0.10 25.26 -12.25
N VAL A 535 1.00 25.15 -11.25
CA VAL A 535 0.66 24.59 -9.93
C VAL A 535 -0.02 25.67 -9.09
N GLU A 536 -1.09 25.30 -8.41
CA GLU A 536 -1.79 26.12 -7.43
C GLU A 536 -1.91 25.34 -6.12
N GLU A 537 -1.56 25.99 -5.01
CA GLU A 537 -1.57 25.41 -3.69
C GLU A 537 -2.78 25.92 -2.89
N HIS A 538 -3.42 25.00 -2.17
CA HIS A 538 -4.60 25.25 -1.36
C HIS A 538 -4.40 24.69 0.06
N PRO A 539 -5.10 25.15 1.09
CA PRO A 539 -5.02 24.55 2.43
C PRO A 539 -5.38 23.06 2.39
N VAL A 540 -4.68 22.26 3.17
CA VAL A 540 -5.03 20.83 3.35
C VAL A 540 -6.36 20.74 4.08
N ASP A 541 -7.33 20.05 3.49
CA ASP A 541 -8.68 19.89 4.04
C ASP A 541 -8.71 18.89 5.21
N ALA A 542 -9.85 18.84 5.90
CA ALA A 542 -10.17 17.83 6.92
C ALA A 542 -10.12 16.40 6.35
N VAL A 543 -10.39 16.23 5.06
CA VAL A 543 -10.14 15.02 4.27
C VAL A 543 -8.90 15.28 3.43
N PRO A 544 -7.74 14.69 3.73
CA PRO A 544 -6.47 15.04 3.08
C PRO A 544 -6.46 14.82 1.56
N PHE A 545 -7.13 13.76 1.09
CA PHE A 545 -7.29 13.45 -0.33
C PHE A 545 -8.71 13.74 -0.81
N SER A 546 -9.22 14.93 -0.49
CA SER A 546 -10.57 15.36 -0.85
C SER A 546 -10.71 15.59 -2.35
N SER A 547 -11.74 15.00 -2.94
CA SER A 547 -12.13 15.27 -4.35
C SER A 547 -12.70 16.67 -4.55
N LYS A 548 -13.24 17.28 -3.48
CA LYS A 548 -13.89 18.59 -3.53
C LYS A 548 -12.93 19.75 -3.25
N ARG A 549 -11.92 19.52 -2.40
CA ARG A 549 -10.95 20.55 -1.97
C ARG A 549 -9.55 19.95 -1.94
N PRO A 550 -8.96 19.63 -3.11
CA PRO A 550 -7.60 19.10 -3.16
C PRO A 550 -6.59 20.15 -2.69
N ALA A 551 -5.58 19.74 -1.94
CA ALA A 551 -4.59 20.63 -1.35
C ALA A 551 -3.61 21.23 -2.38
N VAL A 552 -3.53 20.64 -3.58
CA VAL A 552 -2.73 21.12 -4.69
C VAL A 552 -3.43 20.79 -6.01
N THR A 553 -3.37 21.69 -6.97
CA THR A 553 -3.96 21.52 -8.31
C THR A 553 -2.98 21.93 -9.39
N VAL A 554 -3.21 21.48 -10.62
CA VAL A 554 -2.45 21.92 -11.81
C VAL A 554 -3.44 22.41 -12.86
N ARG A 555 -3.31 23.68 -13.27
CA ARG A 555 -4.04 24.17 -14.45
C ARG A 555 -3.31 23.77 -15.71
N ALA A 556 -4.07 23.34 -16.70
CA ALA A 556 -3.59 22.93 -18.01
C ALA A 556 -4.58 23.38 -19.10
N HIS A 557 -4.06 23.67 -20.30
CA HIS A 557 -4.89 23.94 -21.45
C HIS A 557 -5.29 22.62 -22.13
N LEU A 558 -6.58 22.31 -22.09
CA LEU A 558 -7.16 21.11 -22.71
C LEU A 558 -8.14 21.49 -23.81
N ALA A 559 -8.27 20.63 -24.81
CA ALA A 559 -9.35 20.74 -25.81
C ALA A 559 -10.02 19.38 -25.97
N PRO A 560 -11.33 19.35 -26.29
CA PRO A 560 -12.05 18.11 -26.53
C PRO A 560 -11.48 17.41 -27.76
N VAL A 561 -11.50 16.06 -27.71
CA VAL A 561 -11.07 15.20 -28.79
C VAL A 561 -12.08 14.07 -28.98
N GLU A 562 -12.19 13.55 -30.19
CA GLU A 562 -13.01 12.36 -30.45
C GLU A 562 -12.33 11.14 -29.80
N TRP A 563 -12.91 10.67 -28.69
CA TRP A 563 -12.42 9.52 -27.94
C TRP A 563 -13.49 8.43 -27.93
N PRO A 564 -13.29 7.31 -28.63
CA PRO A 564 -14.28 6.25 -28.69
C PRO A 564 -14.37 5.48 -27.37
N TRP A 565 -15.48 4.80 -27.17
CA TRP A 565 -15.63 3.80 -26.16
C TRP A 565 -14.89 2.51 -26.55
N GLU A 566 -14.51 1.72 -25.55
CA GLU A 566 -14.01 0.36 -25.76
C GLU A 566 -15.11 -0.50 -26.38
N ASP A 567 -14.75 -1.39 -27.29
CA ASP A 567 -15.71 -2.20 -28.04
C ASP A 567 -16.59 -3.06 -27.11
N GLY A 568 -17.90 -2.83 -27.18
CA GLY A 568 -18.91 -3.49 -26.37
C GLY A 568 -19.09 -2.92 -24.95
N PHE A 569 -18.49 -1.76 -24.65
CA PHE A 569 -18.67 -1.03 -23.37
C PHE A 569 -18.89 0.47 -23.64
N ASP A 570 -19.99 1.02 -23.14
CA ASP A 570 -20.36 2.44 -23.25
C ASP A 570 -19.92 3.27 -22.03
N THR A 571 -19.16 2.68 -21.13
CA THR A 571 -18.69 3.26 -19.86
C THR A 571 -17.17 3.14 -19.67
N VAL A 572 -16.48 2.44 -20.57
CA VAL A 572 -15.04 2.30 -20.59
C VAL A 572 -14.49 3.00 -21.83
N PRO A 573 -13.57 3.98 -21.68
CA PRO A 573 -12.96 4.61 -22.84
C PRO A 573 -12.01 3.64 -23.53
N ALA A 574 -11.87 3.74 -24.85
CA ALA A 574 -10.76 3.07 -25.53
C ALA A 574 -9.40 3.54 -24.94
N VAL A 575 -8.39 2.69 -25.01
CA VAL A 575 -7.05 2.98 -24.42
C VAL A 575 -6.49 4.33 -24.89
N LYS A 576 -6.80 4.73 -26.12
CA LYS A 576 -6.42 6.02 -26.69
C LYS A 576 -7.41 6.46 -27.79
N PRO A 577 -7.52 7.77 -28.06
CA PRO A 577 -8.32 8.25 -29.19
C PRO A 577 -7.67 7.87 -30.53
N ALA A 578 -8.51 7.79 -31.58
CA ALA A 578 -8.07 7.47 -32.94
C ALA A 578 -7.28 8.62 -33.59
N SER A 579 -7.54 9.86 -33.18
CA SER A 579 -6.94 11.08 -33.73
C SER A 579 -6.50 12.01 -32.61
N ASN A 580 -5.48 12.83 -32.90
CA ASN A 580 -5.02 13.90 -32.00
C ASN A 580 -5.48 15.31 -32.49
N VAL A 581 -6.47 15.36 -33.37
CA VAL A 581 -7.08 16.61 -33.83
C VAL A 581 -8.16 17.03 -32.82
N PRO A 582 -8.07 18.26 -32.28
CA PRO A 582 -9.12 18.76 -31.39
C PRO A 582 -10.45 18.95 -32.16
N CYS A 583 -11.56 18.71 -31.49
CA CYS A 583 -12.92 18.86 -32.03
C CYS A 583 -13.68 20.03 -31.37
N GLY A 584 -13.00 20.91 -30.65
CA GLY A 584 -13.55 22.11 -30.04
C GLY A 584 -12.49 23.04 -29.49
N ASP A 585 -12.92 24.08 -28.78
CA ASP A 585 -12.05 25.15 -28.30
C ASP A 585 -11.14 24.69 -27.15
N VAL A 586 -9.96 25.30 -27.08
CA VAL A 586 -9.04 25.16 -25.94
C VAL A 586 -9.66 25.83 -24.71
N ARG A 587 -9.56 25.16 -23.57
CA ARG A 587 -10.04 25.64 -22.28
C ARG A 587 -8.96 25.50 -21.22
N ASP A 588 -8.96 26.44 -20.28
CA ASP A 588 -8.18 26.32 -19.05
C ASP A 588 -8.93 25.38 -18.10
N MET A 589 -8.33 24.23 -17.75
CA MET A 589 -8.95 23.19 -16.94
C MET A 589 -8.04 22.82 -15.78
N THR A 590 -8.66 22.43 -14.66
CA THR A 590 -7.96 22.07 -13.43
C THR A 590 -7.80 20.56 -13.33
N LEU A 591 -6.56 20.10 -13.20
CA LEU A 591 -6.20 18.74 -12.83
C LEU A 591 -6.02 18.66 -11.32
N ILE A 592 -6.46 17.56 -10.72
CA ILE A 592 -6.30 17.28 -9.28
C ILE A 592 -5.42 16.05 -9.07
N PRO A 593 -4.84 15.83 -7.88
CA PRO A 593 -4.09 14.61 -7.62
C PRO A 593 -4.94 13.36 -7.89
N TYR A 594 -4.33 12.35 -8.48
CA TYR A 594 -4.97 11.07 -8.81
C TYR A 594 -5.72 10.47 -7.62
N GLY A 595 -5.12 10.52 -6.42
CA GLY A 595 -5.72 10.03 -5.19
C GLY A 595 -7.01 10.76 -4.78
N CYS A 596 -7.22 11.98 -5.26
CA CYS A 596 -8.42 12.78 -5.01
C CYS A 596 -9.54 12.48 -6.01
N ALA A 597 -9.23 11.98 -7.22
CA ALA A 597 -10.20 11.80 -8.29
C ALA A 597 -10.79 10.39 -8.30
N LYS A 598 -12.09 10.25 -8.04
CA LYS A 598 -12.76 8.92 -8.08
C LYS A 598 -13.11 8.52 -9.52
N LEU A 599 -13.71 9.42 -10.32
CA LEU A 599 -13.75 9.31 -11.78
C LEU A 599 -12.72 10.27 -12.37
N ARG A 600 -11.96 9.79 -13.38
CA ARG A 600 -10.75 10.50 -13.83
C ARG A 600 -10.28 10.11 -15.23
N MET A 601 -9.62 11.08 -15.90
CA MET A 601 -8.72 10.85 -17.02
C MET A 601 -7.30 11.25 -16.60
N THR A 602 -6.41 10.28 -16.50
CA THR A 602 -5.02 10.45 -16.03
C THR A 602 -4.04 10.46 -17.18
N GLU A 603 -4.18 9.50 -18.10
CA GLU A 603 -3.40 9.42 -19.32
C GLU A 603 -4.17 10.07 -20.47
N MET A 604 -3.66 11.18 -20.99
CA MET A 604 -4.30 11.94 -22.07
C MET A 604 -3.34 12.19 -23.24
N LEU A 605 -3.90 12.42 -24.41
CA LEU A 605 -3.14 12.63 -25.64
C LEU A 605 -2.62 14.08 -25.72
N GLN A 606 -1.42 14.27 -26.31
CA GLN A 606 -0.99 15.57 -26.79
C GLN A 606 -1.66 15.85 -28.14
N LEU A 607 -2.42 16.92 -28.21
CA LEU A 607 -3.10 17.34 -29.41
C LEU A 607 -2.13 17.98 -30.41
N LYS A 608 -2.50 18.01 -31.68
CA LYS A 608 -1.82 18.81 -32.70
C LYS A 608 -2.02 20.29 -32.38
N GLU A 609 -0.96 21.08 -32.57
CA GLU A 609 -1.08 22.52 -32.50
C GLU A 609 -2.19 23.00 -33.45
N ILE A 610 -3.12 23.76 -32.91
CA ILE A 610 -4.09 24.51 -33.72
C ILE A 610 -3.28 25.62 -34.38
N LYS A 611 -2.92 25.46 -35.64
CA LYS A 611 -2.41 26.60 -36.43
C LYS A 611 -3.60 27.54 -36.64
N GLU A 612 -3.52 28.74 -36.04
CA GLU A 612 -4.44 29.84 -36.30
C GLU A 612 -4.51 30.17 -37.81
#